data_fa82982031680476e44991baef526256
#
_entry.id   fa82982031680476e44991baef526256
#
_cell.length_a   1.000
_cell.length_b   1.000
_cell.length_c   1.000
_cell.angle_alpha   90.00
_cell.angle_beta   90.00
_cell.angle_gamma   90.00
#
_symmetry.space_group_name_H-M   'P 1'
#
loop_
_entity.id
_entity.type
_entity.pdbx_description
1 polymer ?
#
loop_
_entity_poly.entity_id
_entity_poly.type
_entity_poly.pdbx_seq_one_letter_code
_entity_poly.pdbx_strand_id
1 'polypeptide(L)'
;DITLNDLESALSANNIEPGSMTVRDGYYEYNIKFSTLLRTPEDVQNIYIRKNDRIFQIKDLAKVAVVPEKETGLSLANGERAVTLAVIKQADENMDNMKEALAEVTDYFKSIYPDIEFTITRNQTELLDYTISNLKQNLSLGFLFICIVAILFLGDVKSPAVIGLSMVVSIIISFLFFYLFNMSLNIISLSGLILALGMMIDSSIIVTENIAQYRAKGDNLEEACIKGTTEVITPMLSSTFTTIAVFVPLVFMSGIAGAIFFDQAFAVTVGLMVSYFTGIMLLPVLYKLVYSIPEIKHSFFNLKINNLIKEHTLDRFYDGGVDFIFRHKTTSLLFVAVTIPLCAILFYMIPKSRMPEIDQNELI
;
A
#
# COMPACT_ATOMS: atom_id res chain seq x y z
N ASP A 1 22.55 -64.10 5.37
CA ASP A 1 22.86 -62.89 4.60
C ASP A 1 21.99 -61.72 5.08
N ILE A 2 22.60 -60.61 5.46
CA ILE A 2 21.89 -59.35 5.81
C ILE A 2 21.79 -58.55 4.53
N THR A 3 20.58 -58.07 4.23
CA THR A 3 20.32 -57.28 3.02
C THR A 3 20.21 -55.77 3.34
N LEU A 4 20.30 -54.90 2.33
CA LEU A 4 20.12 -53.47 2.48
C LEU A 4 18.73 -53.13 3.07
N ASN A 5 17.67 -53.89 2.69
CA ASN A 5 16.32 -53.76 3.25
C ASN A 5 16.27 -54.05 4.76
N ASP A 6 17.09 -54.98 5.26
CA ASP A 6 17.14 -55.26 6.70
C ASP A 6 17.73 -54.07 7.46
N LEU A 7 18.75 -53.38 6.88
CA LEU A 7 19.31 -52.17 7.43
C LEU A 7 18.35 -50.99 7.41
N GLU A 8 17.65 -50.77 6.29
CA GLU A 8 16.66 -49.70 6.12
C GLU A 8 15.48 -49.87 7.09
N SER A 9 15.00 -51.11 7.22
CA SER A 9 13.92 -51.43 8.16
C SER A 9 14.35 -51.23 9.62
N ALA A 10 15.58 -51.59 9.97
CA ALA A 10 16.11 -51.35 11.31
C ALA A 10 16.29 -49.86 11.62
N LEU A 11 16.76 -49.07 10.66
CA LEU A 11 16.89 -47.61 10.82
C LEU A 11 15.52 -46.95 11.00
N SER A 12 14.55 -47.32 10.16
CA SER A 12 13.19 -46.77 10.20
C SER A 12 12.47 -47.15 11.50
N ALA A 13 12.65 -48.40 11.98
CA ALA A 13 12.04 -48.87 13.22
C ALA A 13 12.62 -48.21 14.49
N ASN A 14 13.86 -47.75 14.43
CA ASN A 14 14.52 -47.08 15.54
C ASN A 14 14.53 -45.55 15.45
N ASN A 15 14.00 -44.95 14.39
CA ASN A 15 13.90 -43.52 14.20
C ASN A 15 12.45 -43.05 14.24
N ILE A 16 11.78 -43.30 15.36
CA ILE A 16 10.39 -42.95 15.57
C ILE A 16 10.19 -42.11 16.83
N GLU A 17 9.29 -41.14 16.74
CA GLU A 17 8.78 -40.40 17.90
C GLU A 17 7.31 -40.81 18.10
N PRO A 18 7.04 -41.90 18.81
CA PRO A 18 5.67 -42.25 19.18
C PRO A 18 5.18 -41.11 20.09
N GLY A 19 3.97 -40.64 19.85
CA GLY A 19 3.38 -39.53 20.61
C GLY A 19 3.40 -39.76 22.12
N SER A 20 3.13 -38.73 22.89
CA SER A 20 3.05 -38.83 24.36
C SER A 20 1.97 -39.82 24.76
N MET A 21 2.31 -40.77 25.65
CA MET A 21 1.39 -41.67 26.30
C MET A 21 1.09 -41.13 27.69
N THR A 22 -0.19 -41.05 28.05
CA THR A 22 -0.62 -40.70 29.38
C THR A 22 -0.87 -41.97 30.21
N VAL A 23 -0.16 -42.10 31.30
CA VAL A 23 -0.35 -43.22 32.28
C VAL A 23 -0.95 -42.62 33.53
N ARG A 24 -2.08 -43.21 33.98
CA ARG A 24 -2.76 -42.80 35.19
C ARG A 24 -2.47 -43.79 36.32
N ASP A 25 -1.94 -43.28 37.41
CA ASP A 25 -1.71 -44.05 38.64
C ASP A 25 -2.44 -43.38 39.82
N GLY A 26 -3.58 -43.92 40.17
CA GLY A 26 -4.45 -43.36 41.18
C GLY A 26 -4.97 -41.97 40.82
N TYR A 27 -4.57 -40.94 41.60
CA TYR A 27 -4.92 -39.53 41.38
C TYR A 27 -3.92 -38.76 40.48
N TYR A 28 -2.82 -39.42 40.10
CA TYR A 28 -1.76 -38.77 39.32
C TYR A 28 -1.82 -39.23 37.86
N GLU A 29 -1.60 -38.28 36.96
CA GLU A 29 -1.53 -38.49 35.52
C GLU A 29 -0.12 -38.09 35.05
N TYR A 30 0.61 -39.08 34.50
CA TYR A 30 1.97 -38.92 34.02
C TYR A 30 1.98 -38.92 32.52
N ASN A 31 2.49 -37.83 31.90
CA ASN A 31 2.77 -37.77 30.47
C ASN A 31 4.15 -38.38 30.22
N ILE A 32 4.20 -39.57 29.65
CA ILE A 32 5.44 -40.23 29.27
C ILE A 32 5.71 -39.94 27.79
N LYS A 33 6.82 -39.26 27.51
CA LYS A 33 7.26 -39.03 26.15
C LYS A 33 8.38 -40.01 25.80
N PHE A 34 8.14 -40.87 24.79
CA PHE A 34 9.16 -41.71 24.21
C PHE A 34 9.77 -41.02 23.00
N SER A 35 11.06 -40.96 22.91
CA SER A 35 11.78 -40.45 21.75
C SER A 35 12.96 -41.38 21.47
N THR A 36 12.92 -42.04 20.34
CA THR A 36 14.01 -42.92 19.85
C THR A 36 14.66 -42.32 18.60
N LEU A 37 14.63 -40.98 18.49
CA LEU A 37 15.24 -40.28 17.37
C LEU A 37 16.77 -40.49 17.35
N LEU A 38 17.26 -40.92 16.20
CA LEU A 38 18.69 -41.05 15.93
C LEU A 38 19.29 -39.68 15.68
N ARG A 39 20.13 -39.20 16.59
CA ARG A 39 20.70 -37.83 16.50
C ARG A 39 22.20 -37.81 16.22
N THR A 40 22.88 -38.87 16.61
CA THR A 40 24.32 -38.97 16.48
C THR A 40 24.73 -40.19 15.64
N PRO A 41 25.89 -40.18 14.99
CA PRO A 41 26.42 -41.37 14.33
C PRO A 41 26.54 -42.59 15.27
N GLU A 42 26.83 -42.37 16.54
CA GLU A 42 26.92 -43.39 17.57
C GLU A 42 25.57 -44.06 17.83
N ASP A 43 24.46 -43.29 17.80
CA ASP A 43 23.11 -43.86 17.92
C ASP A 43 22.84 -44.86 16.79
N VAL A 44 23.22 -44.49 15.57
CA VAL A 44 23.07 -45.33 14.39
C VAL A 44 23.98 -46.57 14.47
N GLN A 45 25.23 -46.39 14.90
CA GLN A 45 26.18 -47.48 15.03
C GLN A 45 25.76 -48.57 16.02
N ASN A 46 25.07 -48.17 17.08
CA ASN A 46 24.63 -49.07 18.16
C ASN A 46 23.25 -49.74 17.95
N ILE A 47 22.59 -49.51 16.83
CA ILE A 47 21.35 -50.18 16.51
C ILE A 47 21.62 -51.69 16.34
N TYR A 48 20.74 -52.51 16.97
CA TYR A 48 20.80 -53.94 16.88
C TYR A 48 19.89 -54.48 15.75
N ILE A 49 20.42 -55.37 14.95
CA ILE A 49 19.70 -56.09 13.91
C ILE A 49 19.67 -57.57 14.29
N ARG A 50 18.49 -58.15 14.43
CA ARG A 50 18.35 -59.59 14.68
C ARG A 50 17.98 -60.33 13.39
N LYS A 51 18.78 -61.28 13.00
CA LYS A 51 18.48 -62.19 11.86
C LYS A 51 19.00 -63.61 12.12
N ASN A 52 18.12 -64.59 11.92
CA ASN A 52 18.44 -66.02 12.10
C ASN A 52 19.12 -66.34 13.46
N ASP A 53 18.49 -65.89 14.55
CA ASP A 53 18.95 -66.03 15.94
C ASP A 53 20.35 -65.40 16.26
N ARG A 54 20.91 -64.60 15.36
CA ARG A 54 22.10 -63.81 15.59
C ARG A 54 21.72 -62.34 15.70
N ILE A 55 22.44 -61.64 16.58
CA ILE A 55 22.31 -60.22 16.81
C ILE A 55 23.61 -59.56 16.34
N PHE A 56 23.45 -58.53 15.51
CA PHE A 56 24.56 -57.71 14.99
C PHE A 56 24.31 -56.25 15.33
N GLN A 57 25.36 -55.49 15.51
CA GLN A 57 25.25 -54.03 15.52
C GLN A 57 25.55 -53.47 14.13
N ILE A 58 25.01 -52.29 13.78
CA ILE A 58 25.24 -51.67 12.48
C ILE A 58 26.77 -51.42 12.30
N LYS A 59 27.48 -51.04 13.34
CA LYS A 59 28.94 -50.87 13.29
C LYS A 59 29.73 -52.08 12.89
N ASP A 60 29.17 -53.29 13.10
CA ASP A 60 29.81 -54.56 12.71
C ASP A 60 29.58 -54.88 11.22
N LEU A 61 28.61 -54.22 10.59
CA LEU A 61 28.19 -54.50 9.23
C LEU A 61 28.51 -53.37 8.25
N ALA A 62 28.51 -52.12 8.73
CA ALA A 62 28.68 -50.94 7.90
C ALA A 62 29.44 -49.81 8.63
N LYS A 63 30.13 -49.00 7.85
CA LYS A 63 30.76 -47.77 8.35
C LYS A 63 29.75 -46.64 8.36
N VAL A 64 29.49 -46.10 9.53
CA VAL A 64 28.60 -44.91 9.69
C VAL A 64 29.45 -43.67 9.72
N ALA A 65 29.13 -42.71 8.88
CA ALA A 65 29.80 -41.42 8.80
C ALA A 65 28.77 -40.33 8.47
N VAL A 66 29.04 -39.14 8.98
CA VAL A 66 28.30 -37.95 8.55
C VAL A 66 28.85 -37.54 7.20
N VAL A 67 27.97 -37.46 6.21
CA VAL A 67 28.32 -36.95 4.88
C VAL A 67 27.46 -35.73 4.59
N PRO A 68 28.00 -34.70 3.97
CA PRO A 68 27.21 -33.56 3.53
C PRO A 68 26.15 -34.02 2.50
N GLU A 69 24.95 -33.51 2.61
CA GLU A 69 23.92 -33.74 1.61
C GLU A 69 24.38 -33.19 0.26
N LYS A 70 23.92 -33.84 -0.82
CA LYS A 70 24.23 -33.37 -2.18
C LYS A 70 23.69 -31.96 -2.37
N GLU A 71 24.56 -31.03 -2.73
CA GLU A 71 24.16 -29.68 -3.04
C GLU A 71 23.13 -29.67 -4.18
N THR A 72 21.92 -29.21 -3.89
CA THR A 72 20.82 -29.10 -4.87
C THR A 72 20.67 -27.66 -5.38
N GLY A 73 21.30 -26.69 -4.74
CA GLY A 73 21.26 -25.30 -5.10
C GLY A 73 22.54 -24.57 -4.74
N LEU A 74 22.82 -23.47 -5.42
CA LEU A 74 23.92 -22.58 -5.15
C LEU A 74 23.39 -21.20 -4.81
N SER A 75 23.78 -20.68 -3.65
CA SER A 75 23.53 -19.28 -3.27
C SER A 75 24.85 -18.52 -3.31
N LEU A 76 24.83 -17.39 -4.00
CA LEU A 76 25.98 -16.51 -4.13
C LEU A 76 25.62 -15.10 -3.66
N ALA A 77 26.51 -14.46 -2.93
CA ALA A 77 26.47 -13.04 -2.62
C ALA A 77 27.77 -12.40 -3.11
N ASN A 78 27.66 -11.40 -3.96
CA ASN A 78 28.82 -10.71 -4.57
C ASN A 78 29.83 -11.65 -5.27
N GLY A 79 29.36 -12.80 -5.77
CA GLY A 79 30.21 -13.81 -6.44
C GLY A 79 30.83 -14.84 -5.50
N GLU A 80 30.67 -14.70 -4.18
CA GLU A 80 31.13 -15.65 -3.18
C GLU A 80 29.98 -16.54 -2.68
N ARG A 81 30.35 -17.76 -2.20
CA ARG A 81 29.33 -18.67 -1.64
C ARG A 81 28.69 -18.07 -0.40
N ALA A 82 27.38 -18.07 -0.37
CA ALA A 82 26.58 -17.54 0.74
C ALA A 82 25.50 -18.55 1.19
N VAL A 83 25.04 -18.39 2.41
CA VAL A 83 23.89 -19.12 2.94
C VAL A 83 22.71 -18.15 3.02
N THR A 84 21.63 -18.49 2.33
CA THR A 84 20.39 -17.70 2.37
C THR A 84 19.42 -18.24 3.41
N LEU A 85 19.03 -17.40 4.35
CA LEU A 85 18.01 -17.69 5.36
C LEU A 85 16.74 -16.95 4.99
N ALA A 86 15.66 -17.71 4.75
CA ALA A 86 14.32 -17.12 4.52
C ALA A 86 13.62 -16.95 5.87
N VAL A 87 13.43 -15.70 6.31
CA VAL A 87 12.64 -15.38 7.49
C VAL A 87 11.22 -15.03 7.05
N ILE A 88 10.27 -15.88 7.41
CA ILE A 88 8.87 -15.78 6.99
C ILE A 88 8.04 -15.27 8.17
N LYS A 89 7.33 -14.18 7.93
CA LYS A 89 6.41 -13.58 8.90
C LYS A 89 5.19 -14.48 9.14
N GLN A 90 4.80 -14.68 10.39
CA GLN A 90 3.50 -15.29 10.72
C GLN A 90 2.34 -14.41 10.22
N ALA A 91 1.21 -15.04 9.89
CA ALA A 91 0.08 -14.34 9.29
C ALA A 91 -0.43 -13.16 10.14
N ASP A 92 -0.47 -13.35 11.45
CA ASP A 92 -1.05 -12.38 12.41
C ASP A 92 -0.01 -11.39 12.98
N GLU A 93 1.29 -11.50 12.61
CA GLU A 93 2.33 -10.62 13.13
C GLU A 93 2.44 -9.33 12.30
N ASN A 94 2.88 -8.25 12.95
CA ASN A 94 3.16 -6.99 12.27
C ASN A 94 4.55 -7.06 11.60
N MET A 95 4.66 -6.54 10.37
CA MET A 95 5.91 -6.51 9.62
C MET A 95 6.98 -5.62 10.30
N ASP A 96 6.55 -4.51 10.92
CA ASP A 96 7.48 -3.61 11.61
C ASP A 96 8.11 -4.26 12.84
N ASN A 97 7.33 -5.02 13.63
CA ASN A 97 7.84 -5.79 14.76
C ASN A 97 8.87 -6.84 14.31
N MET A 98 8.58 -7.53 13.20
CA MET A 98 9.51 -8.50 12.64
C MET A 98 10.82 -7.84 12.16
N LYS A 99 10.72 -6.66 11.54
CA LYS A 99 11.89 -5.89 11.08
C LYS A 99 12.78 -5.50 12.25
N GLU A 100 12.19 -5.00 13.34
CA GLU A 100 12.90 -4.59 14.54
C GLU A 100 13.58 -5.79 15.21
N ALA A 101 12.86 -6.88 15.41
CA ALA A 101 13.39 -8.12 15.97
C ALA A 101 14.51 -8.72 15.10
N LEU A 102 14.36 -8.69 13.77
CA LEU A 102 15.38 -9.18 12.84
C LEU A 102 16.66 -8.32 12.89
N ALA A 103 16.51 -7.01 13.02
CA ALA A 103 17.67 -6.12 13.16
C ALA A 103 18.43 -6.41 14.46
N GLU A 104 17.73 -6.55 15.58
CA GLU A 104 18.32 -6.88 16.88
C GLU A 104 19.06 -8.23 16.83
N VAL A 105 18.43 -9.26 16.29
CA VAL A 105 19.03 -10.59 16.14
C VAL A 105 20.23 -10.56 15.20
N THR A 106 20.15 -9.81 14.12
CA THR A 106 21.28 -9.68 13.16
C THR A 106 22.48 -9.00 13.82
N ASP A 107 22.26 -7.93 14.60
CA ASP A 107 23.33 -7.24 15.31
C ASP A 107 23.93 -8.11 16.43
N TYR A 108 23.11 -8.92 17.09
CA TYR A 108 23.58 -9.91 18.04
C TYR A 108 24.50 -10.93 17.36
N PHE A 109 24.10 -11.50 16.22
CA PHE A 109 24.95 -12.46 15.49
C PHE A 109 26.23 -11.83 14.94
N LYS A 110 26.20 -10.59 14.44
CA LYS A 110 27.40 -9.86 14.03
C LYS A 110 28.41 -9.72 15.17
N SER A 111 27.92 -9.54 16.41
CA SER A 111 28.79 -9.43 17.58
C SER A 111 29.49 -10.76 17.95
N ILE A 112 28.83 -11.89 17.71
CA ILE A 112 29.37 -13.23 18.03
C ILE A 112 30.22 -13.74 16.88
N TYR A 113 29.88 -13.46 15.64
CA TYR A 113 30.55 -13.95 14.44
C TYR A 113 31.05 -12.78 13.59
N PRO A 114 32.13 -12.10 14.01
CA PRO A 114 32.68 -10.94 13.31
C PRO A 114 33.22 -11.26 11.91
N ASP A 115 33.56 -12.52 11.66
CA ASP A 115 34.10 -13.01 10.39
C ASP A 115 33.01 -13.34 9.36
N ILE A 116 31.71 -13.23 9.74
CA ILE A 116 30.57 -13.50 8.87
C ILE A 116 29.86 -12.19 8.56
N GLU A 117 29.71 -11.88 7.28
CA GLU A 117 28.91 -10.75 6.83
C GLU A 117 27.44 -11.14 6.77
N PHE A 118 26.61 -10.41 7.50
CA PHE A 118 25.15 -10.56 7.48
C PHE A 118 24.54 -9.40 6.70
N THR A 119 23.89 -9.70 5.58
CA THR A 119 23.18 -8.75 4.75
C THR A 119 21.72 -9.14 4.62
N ILE A 120 20.83 -8.18 4.73
CA ILE A 120 19.39 -8.40 4.50
C ILE A 120 19.11 -8.09 3.02
N THR A 121 18.78 -9.13 2.28
CA THR A 121 18.29 -9.02 0.90
C THR A 121 16.76 -9.17 0.90
N ARG A 122 16.06 -8.67 -0.11
CA ARG A 122 14.59 -8.76 -0.25
C ARG A 122 13.81 -8.24 0.97
N ASN A 123 14.10 -7.02 1.36
CA ASN A 123 13.34 -6.35 2.40
C ASN A 123 11.97 -5.87 1.86
N GLN A 124 10.91 -6.63 2.14
CA GLN A 124 9.56 -6.25 1.70
C GLN A 124 9.01 -4.99 2.39
N THR A 125 9.60 -4.59 3.53
CA THR A 125 9.20 -3.36 4.21
C THR A 125 9.67 -2.10 3.46
N GLU A 126 10.72 -2.18 2.66
CA GLU A 126 11.20 -1.04 1.86
C GLU A 126 10.13 -0.51 0.90
N LEU A 127 9.35 -1.41 0.31
CA LEU A 127 8.24 -1.01 -0.56
C LEU A 127 7.15 -0.26 0.22
N LEU A 128 6.85 -0.67 1.44
CA LEU A 128 5.89 0.02 2.30
C LEU A 128 6.43 1.38 2.75
N ASP A 129 7.68 1.43 3.21
CA ASP A 129 8.37 2.67 3.60
C ASP A 129 8.43 3.66 2.43
N TYR A 130 8.74 3.16 1.22
CA TYR A 130 8.72 3.96 -0.01
C TYR A 130 7.31 4.50 -0.31
N THR A 131 6.28 3.68 -0.16
CA THR A 131 4.89 4.11 -0.41
C THR A 131 4.42 5.15 0.60
N ILE A 132 4.76 4.99 1.88
CA ILE A 132 4.49 5.99 2.93
C ILE A 132 5.25 7.29 2.64
N SER A 133 6.50 7.20 2.20
CA SER A 133 7.30 8.37 1.81
C SER A 133 6.67 9.08 0.61
N ASN A 134 6.23 8.34 -0.40
CA ASN A 134 5.51 8.87 -1.56
C ASN A 134 4.18 9.53 -1.14
N LEU A 135 3.45 8.94 -0.21
CA LEU A 135 2.23 9.56 0.32
C LEU A 135 2.53 10.94 0.94
N LYS A 136 3.57 11.03 1.78
CA LYS A 136 4.01 12.30 2.38
C LYS A 136 4.44 13.31 1.32
N GLN A 137 5.21 12.87 0.33
CA GLN A 137 5.66 13.72 -0.78
C GLN A 137 4.48 14.22 -1.62
N ASN A 138 3.55 13.35 -1.98
CA ASN A 138 2.36 13.71 -2.76
C ASN A 138 1.45 14.67 -1.99
N LEU A 139 1.31 14.49 -0.67
CA LEU A 139 0.63 15.44 0.20
C LEU A 139 1.29 16.83 0.17
N SER A 140 2.61 16.86 0.31
CA SER A 140 3.38 18.14 0.29
C SER A 140 3.31 18.81 -1.07
N LEU A 141 3.50 18.07 -2.16
CA LEU A 141 3.40 18.60 -3.52
C LEU A 141 1.97 19.03 -3.85
N GLY A 142 0.97 18.22 -3.49
CA GLY A 142 -0.43 18.58 -3.65
C GLY A 142 -0.78 19.87 -2.94
N PHE A 143 -0.35 20.03 -1.68
CA PHE A 143 -0.53 21.26 -0.92
C PHE A 143 0.18 22.45 -1.57
N LEU A 144 1.41 22.27 -2.06
CA LEU A 144 2.14 23.32 -2.76
C LEU A 144 1.40 23.76 -4.03
N PHE A 145 0.92 22.84 -4.85
CA PHE A 145 0.15 23.16 -6.05
C PHE A 145 -1.18 23.84 -5.71
N ILE A 146 -1.88 23.41 -4.67
CA ILE A 146 -3.09 24.08 -4.19
C ILE A 146 -2.78 25.53 -3.81
N CYS A 147 -1.69 25.77 -3.06
CA CYS A 147 -1.28 27.11 -2.70
C CYS A 147 -1.03 27.97 -3.95
N ILE A 148 -0.31 27.45 -4.94
CA ILE A 148 -0.02 28.16 -6.19
C ILE A 148 -1.33 28.50 -6.93
N VAL A 149 -2.19 27.49 -7.14
CA VAL A 149 -3.45 27.65 -7.89
C VAL A 149 -4.38 28.62 -7.16
N ALA A 150 -4.57 28.45 -5.86
CA ALA A 150 -5.47 29.33 -5.10
C ALA A 150 -4.94 30.77 -5.01
N ILE A 151 -3.63 30.99 -4.90
CA ILE A 151 -3.04 32.31 -4.97
C ILE A 151 -3.24 32.94 -6.36
N LEU A 152 -3.11 32.14 -7.42
CA LEU A 152 -3.28 32.64 -8.79
C LEU A 152 -4.74 32.99 -9.12
N PHE A 153 -5.70 32.18 -8.68
CA PHE A 153 -7.11 32.35 -9.05
C PHE A 153 -7.95 33.08 -7.99
N LEU A 154 -7.74 32.81 -6.71
CA LEU A 154 -8.49 33.43 -5.61
C LEU A 154 -7.80 34.68 -5.05
N GLY A 155 -6.49 34.86 -5.30
CA GLY A 155 -5.73 36.00 -4.77
C GLY A 155 -5.59 35.98 -3.25
N ASP A 156 -5.83 34.85 -2.59
CA ASP A 156 -5.96 34.73 -1.15
C ASP A 156 -5.09 33.56 -0.61
N VAL A 157 -4.43 33.76 0.51
CA VAL A 157 -3.60 32.77 1.19
C VAL A 157 -4.41 31.95 2.22
N LYS A 158 -5.56 32.47 2.67
CA LYS A 158 -6.40 31.81 3.68
C LYS A 158 -7.11 30.58 3.12
N SER A 159 -7.59 30.64 1.88
CA SER A 159 -8.28 29.52 1.21
C SER A 159 -7.40 28.27 1.11
N PRO A 160 -6.14 28.32 0.64
CA PRO A 160 -5.24 27.16 0.65
C PRO A 160 -5.05 26.53 2.03
N ALA A 161 -4.95 27.37 3.07
CA ALA A 161 -4.79 26.87 4.44
C ALA A 161 -6.03 26.07 4.91
N VAL A 162 -7.23 26.57 4.60
CA VAL A 162 -8.48 25.87 4.91
C VAL A 162 -8.59 24.54 4.15
N ILE A 163 -8.28 24.55 2.84
CA ILE A 163 -8.30 23.35 1.99
C ILE A 163 -7.28 22.33 2.50
N GLY A 164 -6.04 22.76 2.74
CA GLY A 164 -4.97 21.88 3.22
C GLY A 164 -5.29 21.25 4.58
N LEU A 165 -5.83 22.02 5.52
CA LEU A 165 -6.25 21.50 6.82
C LEU A 165 -7.41 20.50 6.69
N SER A 166 -8.40 20.80 5.85
CA SER A 166 -9.50 19.88 5.55
C SER A 166 -9.00 18.55 4.96
N MET A 167 -8.03 18.61 4.05
CA MET A 167 -7.39 17.44 3.45
C MET A 167 -6.70 16.55 4.48
N VAL A 168 -5.89 17.14 5.36
CA VAL A 168 -5.21 16.39 6.44
C VAL A 168 -6.22 15.70 7.35
N VAL A 169 -7.27 16.40 7.76
CA VAL A 169 -8.33 15.81 8.59
C VAL A 169 -9.04 14.67 7.85
N SER A 170 -9.31 14.84 6.56
CA SER A 170 -9.95 13.79 5.74
C SER A 170 -9.10 12.53 5.69
N ILE A 171 -7.78 12.64 5.57
CA ILE A 171 -6.87 11.49 5.57
C ILE A 171 -6.90 10.76 6.93
N ILE A 172 -6.82 11.53 8.02
CA ILE A 172 -6.86 10.96 9.37
C ILE A 172 -8.17 10.18 9.60
N ILE A 173 -9.30 10.75 9.17
CA ILE A 173 -10.59 10.08 9.25
C ILE A 173 -10.61 8.83 8.34
N SER A 174 -10.01 8.88 7.15
CA SER A 174 -9.90 7.72 6.27
C SER A 174 -9.14 6.57 6.91
N PHE A 175 -8.05 6.85 7.63
CA PHE A 175 -7.34 5.83 8.41
C PHE A 175 -8.18 5.25 9.56
N LEU A 176 -9.03 6.06 10.19
CA LEU A 176 -9.98 5.56 11.18
C LEU A 176 -10.95 4.55 10.55
N PHE A 177 -11.46 4.82 9.36
CA PHE A 177 -12.31 3.87 8.64
C PHE A 177 -11.55 2.60 8.25
N PHE A 178 -10.28 2.70 7.83
CA PHE A 178 -9.45 1.52 7.57
C PHE A 178 -9.36 0.64 8.81
N TYR A 179 -9.12 1.23 9.97
CA TYR A 179 -9.09 0.51 11.24
C TYR A 179 -10.44 -0.15 11.58
N LEU A 180 -11.56 0.56 11.44
CA LEU A 180 -12.90 0.05 11.75
C LEU A 180 -13.31 -1.13 10.85
N PHE A 181 -12.87 -1.14 9.60
CA PHE A 181 -13.17 -2.20 8.63
C PHE A 181 -12.08 -3.28 8.56
N ASN A 182 -11.10 -3.27 9.48
CA ASN A 182 -9.97 -4.20 9.51
C ASN A 182 -9.19 -4.25 8.19
N MET A 183 -9.08 -3.12 7.50
CA MET A 183 -8.27 -3.00 6.29
C MET A 183 -6.81 -2.84 6.65
N SER A 184 -5.94 -3.61 6.00
CA SER A 184 -4.50 -3.47 6.18
C SER A 184 -3.95 -2.24 5.45
N LEU A 185 -3.00 -1.56 6.08
CA LEU A 185 -2.19 -0.54 5.42
C LEU A 185 -1.12 -1.25 4.57
N ASN A 186 -1.39 -1.36 3.30
CA ASN A 186 -0.48 -1.97 2.33
C ASN A 186 -0.26 -1.01 1.13
N ILE A 187 0.65 -1.39 0.24
CA ILE A 187 1.00 -0.59 -0.93
C ILE A 187 -0.23 -0.24 -1.77
N ILE A 188 -1.17 -1.18 -1.87
CA ILE A 188 -2.34 -1.07 -2.72
C ILE A 188 -3.39 -0.14 -2.09
N SER A 189 -3.69 -0.32 -0.81
CA SER A 189 -4.62 0.56 -0.08
C SER A 189 -4.08 2.00 0.02
N LEU A 190 -2.77 2.16 0.23
CA LEU A 190 -2.12 3.47 0.24
C LEU A 190 -2.10 4.13 -1.15
N SER A 191 -1.86 3.35 -2.22
CA SER A 191 -1.94 3.89 -3.59
C SER A 191 -3.37 4.31 -3.96
N GLY A 192 -4.39 3.57 -3.50
CA GLY A 192 -5.78 3.98 -3.60
C GLY A 192 -6.06 5.29 -2.87
N LEU A 193 -5.51 5.47 -1.67
CA LEU A 193 -5.64 6.70 -0.91
C LEU A 193 -4.93 7.89 -1.60
N ILE A 194 -3.75 7.66 -2.18
CA ILE A 194 -3.03 8.67 -2.99
C ILE A 194 -3.89 9.11 -4.19
N LEU A 195 -4.52 8.16 -4.88
CA LEU A 195 -5.45 8.46 -5.96
C LEU A 195 -6.65 9.27 -5.47
N ALA A 196 -7.23 8.87 -4.33
CA ALA A 196 -8.32 9.59 -3.71
C ALA A 196 -7.96 11.03 -3.34
N LEU A 197 -6.71 11.29 -2.91
CA LEU A 197 -6.24 12.63 -2.53
C LEU A 197 -6.47 13.67 -3.62
N GLY A 198 -6.15 13.35 -4.88
CA GLY A 198 -6.39 14.27 -6.00
C GLY A 198 -7.87 14.65 -6.12
N MET A 199 -8.76 13.68 -5.94
CA MET A 199 -10.22 13.90 -6.02
C MET A 199 -10.79 14.57 -4.76
N MET A 200 -10.18 14.35 -3.60
CA MET A 200 -10.56 14.98 -2.32
C MET A 200 -10.34 16.50 -2.35
N ILE A 201 -9.28 16.94 -3.02
CA ILE A 201 -8.93 18.36 -3.17
C ILE A 201 -10.03 19.10 -3.93
N ASP A 202 -10.55 18.52 -5.00
CA ASP A 202 -11.58 19.12 -5.84
C ASP A 202 -12.84 19.43 -5.04
N SER A 203 -13.29 18.54 -4.18
CA SER A 203 -14.43 18.76 -3.30
C SER A 203 -14.25 19.99 -2.39
N SER A 204 -13.05 20.12 -1.82
CA SER A 204 -12.71 21.24 -0.95
C SER A 204 -12.62 22.57 -1.72
N ILE A 205 -12.09 22.56 -2.94
CA ILE A 205 -12.00 23.74 -3.81
C ILE A 205 -13.40 24.23 -4.17
N ILE A 206 -14.31 23.33 -4.60
CA ILE A 206 -15.67 23.68 -5.00
C ILE A 206 -16.41 24.41 -3.86
N VAL A 207 -16.38 23.87 -2.64
CA VAL A 207 -17.02 24.49 -1.49
C VAL A 207 -16.40 25.84 -1.15
N THR A 208 -15.07 25.90 -1.12
CA THR A 208 -14.35 27.14 -0.78
C THR A 208 -14.64 28.25 -1.79
N GLU A 209 -14.60 27.91 -3.08
CA GLU A 209 -14.87 28.84 -4.16
C GLU A 209 -16.31 29.35 -4.13
N ASN A 210 -17.29 28.46 -3.92
CA ASN A 210 -18.68 28.86 -3.85
C ASN A 210 -18.96 29.78 -2.63
N ILE A 211 -18.37 29.49 -1.48
CA ILE A 211 -18.43 30.40 -0.32
C ILE A 211 -17.81 31.78 -0.66
N ALA A 212 -16.65 31.78 -1.35
CA ALA A 212 -16.00 33.02 -1.75
C ALA A 212 -16.86 33.83 -2.73
N GLN A 213 -17.57 33.18 -3.66
CA GLN A 213 -18.50 33.84 -4.59
C GLN A 213 -19.68 34.51 -3.85
N TYR A 214 -20.28 33.85 -2.84
CA TYR A 214 -21.34 34.47 -2.04
C TYR A 214 -20.82 35.67 -1.23
N ARG A 215 -19.59 35.59 -0.72
CA ARG A 215 -18.95 36.75 -0.07
C ARG A 215 -18.74 37.92 -1.04
N ALA A 216 -18.31 37.63 -2.27
CA ALA A 216 -18.12 38.64 -3.29
C ALA A 216 -19.45 39.30 -3.70
N LYS A 217 -20.59 38.59 -3.59
CA LYS A 217 -21.95 39.13 -3.81
C LYS A 217 -22.43 40.03 -2.65
N GLY A 218 -21.68 40.11 -1.52
CA GLY A 218 -21.99 40.96 -0.39
C GLY A 218 -22.63 40.27 0.81
N ASP A 219 -22.79 38.95 0.80
CA ASP A 219 -23.28 38.20 1.95
C ASP A 219 -22.30 38.27 3.12
N ASN A 220 -22.81 38.27 4.34
CA ASN A 220 -21.97 38.19 5.52
C ASN A 220 -21.26 36.82 5.58
N LEU A 221 -20.19 36.71 6.39
CA LEU A 221 -19.36 35.51 6.43
C LEU A 221 -20.15 34.24 6.78
N GLU A 222 -21.10 34.33 7.71
CA GLU A 222 -21.91 33.21 8.16
C GLU A 222 -22.93 32.77 7.08
N GLU A 223 -23.64 33.72 6.51
CA GLU A 223 -24.59 33.46 5.43
C GLU A 223 -23.90 32.90 4.18
N ALA A 224 -22.75 33.45 3.82
CA ALA A 224 -21.96 32.96 2.70
C ALA A 224 -21.51 31.50 2.92
N CYS A 225 -21.06 31.12 4.13
CA CYS A 225 -20.73 29.76 4.45
C CYS A 225 -21.94 28.81 4.35
N ILE A 226 -23.11 29.23 4.84
CA ILE A 226 -24.35 28.43 4.79
C ILE A 226 -24.85 28.28 3.36
N LYS A 227 -25.06 29.40 2.66
CA LYS A 227 -25.62 29.39 1.30
C LYS A 227 -24.65 28.70 0.32
N GLY A 228 -23.38 29.09 0.37
CA GLY A 228 -22.34 28.55 -0.53
C GLY A 228 -22.15 27.04 -0.37
N THR A 229 -22.20 26.53 0.86
CA THR A 229 -22.12 25.09 1.07
C THR A 229 -23.42 24.38 0.66
N THR A 230 -24.59 24.91 1.04
CA THR A 230 -25.86 24.27 0.75
C THR A 230 -26.11 24.08 -0.75
N GLU A 231 -25.72 25.05 -1.56
CA GLU A 231 -25.88 24.99 -3.03
C GLU A 231 -25.11 23.84 -3.67
N VAL A 232 -23.92 23.51 -3.13
CA VAL A 232 -23.04 22.49 -3.71
C VAL A 232 -23.22 21.09 -3.12
N ILE A 233 -24.01 20.92 -2.06
CA ILE A 233 -24.24 19.61 -1.41
C ILE A 233 -24.71 18.57 -2.43
N THR A 234 -25.77 18.86 -3.17
CA THR A 234 -26.38 17.89 -4.11
C THR A 234 -25.49 17.60 -5.32
N PRO A 235 -24.91 18.61 -6.01
CA PRO A 235 -23.99 18.37 -7.09
C PRO A 235 -22.76 17.55 -6.66
N MET A 236 -22.17 17.87 -5.51
CA MET A 236 -21.02 17.14 -4.96
C MET A 236 -21.36 15.70 -4.60
N LEU A 237 -22.53 15.47 -3.98
CA LEU A 237 -22.99 14.13 -3.65
C LEU A 237 -23.13 13.28 -4.93
N SER A 238 -23.77 13.83 -5.95
CA SER A 238 -23.96 13.17 -7.24
C SER A 238 -22.62 12.84 -7.90
N SER A 239 -21.69 13.79 -7.92
CA SER A 239 -20.33 13.59 -8.46
C SER A 239 -19.58 12.51 -7.69
N THR A 240 -19.62 12.57 -6.36
CA THR A 240 -18.96 11.58 -5.49
C THR A 240 -19.49 10.17 -5.75
N PHE A 241 -20.81 9.99 -5.77
CA PHE A 241 -21.42 8.69 -6.08
C PHE A 241 -21.11 8.20 -7.49
N THR A 242 -21.09 9.09 -8.48
CA THR A 242 -20.70 8.73 -9.86
C THR A 242 -19.27 8.25 -9.92
N THR A 243 -18.36 8.90 -9.20
CA THR A 243 -16.96 8.49 -9.14
C THR A 243 -16.81 7.15 -8.42
N ILE A 244 -17.50 6.96 -7.29
CA ILE A 244 -17.50 5.68 -6.55
C ILE A 244 -18.04 4.55 -7.44
N ALA A 245 -19.09 4.80 -8.21
CA ALA A 245 -19.69 3.79 -9.09
C ALA A 245 -18.72 3.22 -10.13
N VAL A 246 -17.69 3.97 -10.53
CA VAL A 246 -16.63 3.49 -11.43
C VAL A 246 -15.77 2.41 -10.75
N PHE A 247 -15.62 2.45 -9.42
CA PHE A 247 -14.84 1.49 -8.65
C PHE A 247 -15.65 0.25 -8.22
N VAL A 248 -16.99 0.31 -8.25
CA VAL A 248 -17.85 -0.82 -7.88
C VAL A 248 -17.53 -2.11 -8.66
N PRO A 249 -17.33 -2.09 -9.98
CA PRO A 249 -16.96 -3.32 -10.72
C PRO A 249 -15.69 -3.99 -10.23
N LEU A 250 -14.74 -3.23 -9.69
CA LEU A 250 -13.46 -3.77 -9.18
C LEU A 250 -13.67 -4.66 -7.94
N VAL A 251 -14.69 -4.36 -7.14
CA VAL A 251 -15.04 -5.13 -5.93
C VAL A 251 -15.54 -6.54 -6.30
N PHE A 252 -16.12 -6.71 -7.49
CA PHE A 252 -16.66 -7.99 -7.97
C PHE A 252 -15.65 -8.83 -8.75
N MET A 253 -14.41 -8.35 -8.89
CA MET A 253 -13.36 -9.13 -9.52
C MET A 253 -12.97 -10.31 -8.64
N SER A 254 -12.65 -11.46 -9.25
CA SER A 254 -12.25 -12.67 -8.55
C SER A 254 -10.74 -12.96 -8.71
N GLY A 255 -10.22 -13.86 -7.85
CA GLY A 255 -8.81 -14.26 -7.87
C GLY A 255 -7.86 -13.19 -7.29
N ILE A 256 -6.58 -13.29 -7.62
CA ILE A 256 -5.53 -12.38 -7.12
C ILE A 256 -5.82 -10.92 -7.50
N ALA A 257 -6.28 -10.70 -8.73
CA ALA A 257 -6.66 -9.36 -9.19
C ALA A 257 -7.79 -8.76 -8.34
N GLY A 258 -8.79 -9.59 -7.96
CA GLY A 258 -9.88 -9.16 -7.09
C GLY A 258 -9.39 -8.71 -5.72
N ALA A 259 -8.49 -9.48 -5.08
CA ALA A 259 -7.92 -9.12 -3.79
C ALA A 259 -7.16 -7.78 -3.85
N ILE A 260 -6.37 -7.58 -4.90
CA ILE A 260 -5.62 -6.33 -5.12
C ILE A 260 -6.55 -5.13 -5.34
N PHE A 261 -7.47 -5.23 -6.28
CA PHE A 261 -8.33 -4.11 -6.63
C PHE A 261 -9.41 -3.82 -5.59
N PHE A 262 -9.78 -4.79 -4.75
CA PHE A 262 -10.69 -4.56 -3.63
C PHE A 262 -10.13 -3.53 -2.65
N ASP A 263 -8.88 -3.71 -2.20
CA ASP A 263 -8.23 -2.81 -1.25
C ASP A 263 -8.13 -1.38 -1.83
N GLN A 264 -7.80 -1.27 -3.12
CA GLN A 264 -7.72 0.01 -3.80
C GLN A 264 -9.10 0.68 -3.94
N ALA A 265 -10.11 -0.06 -4.39
CA ALA A 265 -11.46 0.45 -4.57
C ALA A 265 -12.08 0.88 -3.22
N PHE A 266 -11.83 0.10 -2.17
CA PHE A 266 -12.26 0.45 -0.82
C PHE A 266 -11.60 1.74 -0.34
N ALA A 267 -10.27 1.86 -0.49
CA ALA A 267 -9.53 3.05 -0.07
C ALA A 267 -10.02 4.32 -0.78
N VAL A 268 -10.25 4.24 -2.09
CA VAL A 268 -10.79 5.37 -2.88
C VAL A 268 -12.21 5.71 -2.43
N THR A 269 -13.06 4.71 -2.25
CA THR A 269 -14.46 4.92 -1.83
C THR A 269 -14.53 5.60 -0.46
N VAL A 270 -13.77 5.10 0.52
CA VAL A 270 -13.69 5.70 1.85
C VAL A 270 -13.15 7.13 1.77
N GLY A 271 -12.03 7.34 1.06
CA GLY A 271 -11.45 8.66 0.88
C GLY A 271 -12.46 9.67 0.31
N LEU A 272 -13.16 9.32 -0.76
CA LEU A 272 -14.16 10.18 -1.39
C LEU A 272 -15.36 10.47 -0.47
N MET A 273 -15.90 9.46 0.22
CA MET A 273 -16.99 9.66 1.16
C MET A 273 -16.57 10.56 2.32
N VAL A 274 -15.41 10.33 2.90
CA VAL A 274 -14.88 11.17 3.98
C VAL A 274 -14.66 12.60 3.48
N SER A 275 -14.10 12.78 2.28
CA SER A 275 -13.91 14.10 1.69
C SER A 275 -15.22 14.85 1.48
N TYR A 276 -16.24 14.17 1.01
CA TYR A 276 -17.58 14.76 0.89
C TYR A 276 -18.08 15.27 2.24
N PHE A 277 -18.06 14.43 3.29
CA PHE A 277 -18.53 14.85 4.61
C PHE A 277 -17.68 15.96 5.22
N THR A 278 -16.35 15.88 5.12
CA THR A 278 -15.46 16.95 5.61
C THR A 278 -15.65 18.24 4.82
N GLY A 279 -15.90 18.16 3.51
CA GLY A 279 -16.18 19.31 2.66
C GLY A 279 -17.45 20.06 3.04
N ILE A 280 -18.55 19.35 3.36
CA ILE A 280 -19.83 19.99 3.70
C ILE A 280 -19.96 20.34 5.19
N MET A 281 -19.29 19.62 6.11
CA MET A 281 -19.46 19.84 7.54
C MET A 281 -18.29 20.60 8.16
N LEU A 282 -17.07 20.19 7.89
CA LEU A 282 -15.88 20.75 8.54
C LEU A 282 -15.39 22.01 7.84
N LEU A 283 -15.32 21.99 6.51
CA LEU A 283 -14.71 23.05 5.73
C LEU A 283 -15.39 24.43 5.91
N PRO A 284 -16.76 24.56 5.90
CA PRO A 284 -17.38 25.86 6.15
C PRO A 284 -17.09 26.40 7.57
N VAL A 285 -16.94 25.50 8.56
CA VAL A 285 -16.56 25.88 9.93
C VAL A 285 -15.12 26.38 9.96
N LEU A 286 -14.20 25.67 9.33
CA LEU A 286 -12.79 26.09 9.20
C LEU A 286 -12.68 27.40 8.44
N TYR A 287 -13.45 27.57 7.37
CA TYR A 287 -13.49 28.80 6.59
C TYR A 287 -13.95 29.97 7.46
N LYS A 288 -15.07 29.83 8.20
CA LYS A 288 -15.55 30.85 9.13
C LYS A 288 -14.50 31.18 10.19
N LEU A 289 -13.84 30.18 10.76
CA LEU A 289 -12.83 30.34 11.81
C LEU A 289 -11.61 31.12 11.28
N VAL A 290 -11.05 30.72 10.14
CA VAL A 290 -9.83 31.33 9.56
C VAL A 290 -10.12 32.75 9.07
N TYR A 291 -11.29 33.01 8.51
CA TYR A 291 -11.65 34.34 8.03
C TYR A 291 -12.17 35.28 9.13
N SER A 292 -12.55 34.75 10.31
CA SER A 292 -12.85 35.56 11.49
C SER A 292 -11.59 36.10 12.21
N ILE A 293 -10.43 35.53 11.93
CA ILE A 293 -9.16 36.03 12.46
C ILE A 293 -8.82 37.36 11.75
N PRO A 294 -8.69 38.49 12.50
CA PRO A 294 -8.35 39.76 11.88
C PRO A 294 -7.02 39.65 11.14
N GLU A 295 -6.97 40.27 9.99
CA GLU A 295 -5.76 40.26 9.17
C GLU A 295 -4.63 40.94 9.94
N ILE A 296 -3.58 40.21 10.28
CA ILE A 296 -2.30 40.78 10.61
C ILE A 296 -1.87 41.49 9.33
N LYS A 297 -1.86 42.82 9.35
CA LYS A 297 -1.39 43.66 8.23
C LYS A 297 0.06 43.33 7.91
N HIS A 298 0.32 42.21 7.29
CA HIS A 298 1.56 41.96 6.59
C HIS A 298 1.42 42.52 5.17
N SER A 299 1.83 43.77 5.07
CA SER A 299 2.00 44.57 3.83
C SER A 299 3.00 43.95 2.83
N PHE A 300 3.42 42.71 3.03
CA PHE A 300 4.44 42.07 2.18
C PHE A 300 3.87 41.22 1.05
N PHE A 301 2.59 40.86 1.06
CA PHE A 301 2.02 39.96 0.07
C PHE A 301 0.86 40.56 -0.74
N ASN A 302 0.78 41.87 -0.82
CA ASN A 302 0.06 42.52 -1.91
C ASN A 302 0.90 42.44 -3.21
N LEU A 303 1.28 41.22 -3.55
CA LEU A 303 1.66 40.92 -4.92
C LEU A 303 0.43 41.21 -5.77
N LYS A 304 0.51 42.29 -6.55
CA LYS A 304 -0.37 42.56 -7.70
C LYS A 304 -0.26 41.44 -8.72
N ILE A 305 -0.56 40.20 -8.31
CA ILE A 305 -0.69 39.01 -9.21
C ILE A 305 -1.92 39.21 -10.11
N ASN A 306 -2.90 39.99 -9.66
CA ASN A 306 -4.05 40.45 -10.46
C ASN A 306 -3.68 41.15 -11.78
N ASN A 307 -2.42 41.55 -11.94
CA ASN A 307 -1.96 42.13 -13.20
C ASN A 307 -1.18 41.14 -14.08
N LEU A 308 -0.82 39.98 -13.60
CA LEU A 308 -0.04 38.98 -14.37
C LEU A 308 -0.93 38.07 -15.24
N ILE A 309 -2.11 37.76 -14.77
CA ILE A 309 -3.14 37.11 -15.59
C ILE A 309 -4.19 38.23 -15.81
N LYS A 310 -4.05 38.99 -16.87
CA LYS A 310 -5.11 39.90 -17.30
C LYS A 310 -6.35 39.03 -17.51
N GLU A 311 -7.34 39.12 -16.59
CA GLU A 311 -8.66 38.50 -16.72
C GLU A 311 -9.17 38.61 -18.16
N HIS A 312 -8.95 39.72 -18.79
CA HIS A 312 -9.31 40.02 -20.18
C HIS A 312 -8.63 39.16 -21.25
N THR A 313 -7.52 38.48 -20.97
CA THR A 313 -6.80 37.70 -21.99
C THR A 313 -7.32 36.26 -22.04
N LEU A 314 -7.63 35.66 -20.91
CA LEU A 314 -8.22 34.33 -20.82
C LEU A 314 -9.68 34.35 -21.30
N ASP A 315 -10.47 35.35 -20.89
CA ASP A 315 -11.85 35.54 -21.35
C ASP A 315 -11.91 35.73 -22.86
N ARG A 316 -11.01 36.55 -23.40
CA ARG A 316 -10.96 36.80 -24.85
C ARG A 316 -10.53 35.55 -25.64
N PHE A 317 -9.64 34.71 -25.09
CA PHE A 317 -9.25 33.44 -25.70
C PHE A 317 -10.39 32.43 -25.63
N TYR A 318 -11.11 32.36 -24.51
CA TYR A 318 -12.28 31.51 -24.33
C TYR A 318 -13.42 31.94 -25.26
N ASP A 319 -13.79 33.20 -25.23
CA ASP A 319 -14.86 33.75 -26.09
C ASP A 319 -14.53 33.57 -27.58
N GLY A 320 -13.25 33.82 -27.95
CA GLY A 320 -12.81 33.58 -29.33
C GLY A 320 -12.87 32.12 -29.75
N GLY A 321 -12.54 31.20 -28.83
CA GLY A 321 -12.64 29.74 -29.06
C GLY A 321 -14.08 29.28 -29.22
N VAL A 322 -14.94 29.72 -28.30
CA VAL A 322 -16.37 29.40 -28.33
C VAL A 322 -17.04 29.98 -29.60
N ASP A 323 -16.77 31.23 -29.93
CA ASP A 323 -17.27 31.87 -31.16
C ASP A 323 -16.80 31.13 -32.42
N PHE A 324 -15.54 30.68 -32.46
CA PHE A 324 -15.01 29.90 -33.56
C PHE A 324 -15.77 28.58 -33.71
N ILE A 325 -16.01 27.85 -32.63
CA ILE A 325 -16.75 26.58 -32.64
C ILE A 325 -18.18 26.78 -33.12
N PHE A 326 -18.86 27.81 -32.62
CA PHE A 326 -20.25 28.09 -33.01
C PHE A 326 -20.39 28.62 -34.43
N ARG A 327 -19.42 29.38 -34.92
CA ARG A 327 -19.41 29.86 -36.32
C ARG A 327 -19.08 28.76 -37.32
N HIS A 328 -18.24 27.79 -36.92
CA HIS A 328 -17.77 26.72 -37.82
C HIS A 328 -18.26 25.35 -37.39
N LYS A 329 -19.56 25.19 -37.20
CA LYS A 329 -20.21 23.94 -36.75
C LYS A 329 -19.78 22.71 -37.55
N THR A 330 -19.69 22.85 -38.89
CA THR A 330 -19.26 21.77 -39.79
C THR A 330 -17.81 21.35 -39.58
N THR A 331 -16.90 22.29 -39.33
CA THR A 331 -15.49 22.03 -39.05
C THR A 331 -15.33 21.35 -37.71
N SER A 332 -16.06 21.77 -36.70
CA SER A 332 -16.06 21.15 -35.36
C SER A 332 -16.60 19.71 -35.41
N LEU A 333 -17.69 19.50 -36.17
CA LEU A 333 -18.25 18.16 -36.34
C LEU A 333 -17.29 17.24 -37.09
N LEU A 334 -16.60 17.76 -38.12
CA LEU A 334 -15.59 17.03 -38.90
C LEU A 334 -14.39 16.68 -38.02
N PHE A 335 -13.95 17.58 -37.15
CA PHE A 335 -12.88 17.32 -36.18
C PHE A 335 -13.23 16.13 -35.29
N VAL A 336 -14.42 16.12 -34.68
CA VAL A 336 -14.89 15.00 -33.86
C VAL A 336 -15.00 13.70 -34.66
N ALA A 337 -15.56 13.79 -35.90
CA ALA A 337 -15.73 12.64 -36.78
C ALA A 337 -14.38 12.00 -37.21
N VAL A 338 -13.31 12.78 -37.29
CA VAL A 338 -11.96 12.29 -37.60
C VAL A 338 -11.24 11.77 -36.36
N THR A 339 -11.46 12.42 -35.20
CA THR A 339 -10.79 12.05 -33.96
C THR A 339 -11.24 10.66 -33.46
N ILE A 340 -12.51 10.32 -33.58
CA ILE A 340 -13.04 9.01 -33.12
C ILE A 340 -12.36 7.83 -33.81
N PRO A 341 -12.34 7.75 -35.17
CA PRO A 341 -11.66 6.64 -35.85
C PRO A 341 -10.15 6.67 -35.63
N LEU A 342 -9.53 7.86 -35.52
CA LEU A 342 -8.10 7.97 -35.20
C LEU A 342 -7.78 7.35 -33.85
N CYS A 343 -8.57 7.65 -32.80
CA CYS A 343 -8.43 7.02 -31.49
C CYS A 343 -8.64 5.50 -31.54
N ALA A 344 -9.60 5.02 -32.34
CA ALA A 344 -9.82 3.58 -32.52
C ALA A 344 -8.62 2.89 -33.17
N ILE A 345 -8.01 3.51 -34.21
CA ILE A 345 -6.79 3.00 -34.87
C ILE A 345 -5.63 2.98 -33.88
N LEU A 346 -5.40 4.08 -33.16
CA LEU A 346 -4.33 4.15 -32.15
C LEU A 346 -4.51 3.10 -31.05
N PHE A 347 -5.74 2.88 -30.57
CA PHE A 347 -6.04 1.83 -29.60
C PHE A 347 -5.68 0.42 -30.09
N TYR A 348 -5.85 0.17 -31.40
CA TYR A 348 -5.45 -1.09 -32.02
C TYR A 348 -3.93 -1.24 -32.15
N MET A 349 -3.21 -0.14 -32.28
CA MET A 349 -1.75 -0.13 -32.44
C MET A 349 -1.00 -0.24 -31.10
N ILE A 350 -1.65 0.02 -29.98
CA ILE A 350 -1.02 -0.09 -28.65
C ILE A 350 -0.71 -1.56 -28.33
N PRO A 351 0.56 -1.91 -28.05
CA PRO A 351 0.93 -3.26 -27.66
C PRO A 351 0.23 -3.65 -26.36
N LYS A 352 -0.36 -4.84 -26.34
CA LYS A 352 -1.10 -5.36 -25.18
C LYS A 352 -0.19 -6.29 -24.38
N SER A 353 0.28 -5.86 -23.21
CA SER A 353 0.97 -6.72 -22.25
C SER A 353 0.05 -7.05 -21.08
N ARG A 354 0.21 -8.23 -20.48
CA ARG A 354 -0.59 -8.65 -19.31
C ARG A 354 -0.15 -8.01 -18.02
N MET A 355 1.13 -7.69 -17.91
CA MET A 355 1.73 -7.02 -16.75
C MET A 355 2.79 -6.03 -17.23
N PRO A 356 3.01 -4.91 -16.52
CA PRO A 356 4.16 -4.06 -16.76
C PRO A 356 5.45 -4.88 -16.55
N GLU A 357 6.44 -4.67 -17.38
CA GLU A 357 7.78 -5.22 -17.15
C GLU A 357 8.33 -4.57 -15.88
N ILE A 358 8.45 -5.34 -14.84
CA ILE A 358 9.13 -4.93 -13.61
C ILE A 358 10.58 -5.34 -13.80
N ASP A 359 11.45 -4.37 -14.01
CA ASP A 359 12.88 -4.58 -14.07
C ASP A 359 13.35 -4.93 -12.65
N GLN A 360 13.32 -6.23 -12.34
CA GLN A 360 13.90 -6.75 -11.12
C GLN A 360 15.39 -6.84 -11.38
N ASN A 361 16.16 -5.89 -10.84
CA ASN A 361 17.64 -5.95 -10.86
C ASN A 361 18.21 -7.15 -10.09
N GLU A 362 17.42 -8.18 -9.86
CA GLU A 362 17.82 -9.44 -9.23
C GLU A 362 17.71 -10.56 -10.26
N LEU A 363 18.86 -11.10 -10.66
CA LEU A 363 18.96 -12.40 -11.30
C LEU A 363 18.65 -13.48 -10.26
N ILE A 364 17.53 -14.19 -10.43
CA ILE A 364 17.16 -15.37 -9.63
C ILE A 364 17.89 -16.59 -10.16
#